data_ebd575722b2ff085a5cb07d91a391e03
#
_entry.id   ebd575722b2ff085a5cb07d91a391e03
#
_cell.length_a   1.000
_cell.length_b   1.000
_cell.length_c   1.000
_cell.angle_alpha   90.00
_cell.angle_beta   90.00
_cell.angle_gamma   90.00
#
_symmetry.space_group_name_H-M   'P 1'
#
loop_
_entity.id
_entity.type
_entity.pdbx_description
1 polymer ?
#
loop_
_entity_poly.entity_id
_entity_poly.type
_entity_poly.pdbx_seq_one_letter_code
_entity_poly.pdbx_strand_id
1 'polypeptide(L)'
;MKLLKQFIQQETVLTAAAVLAVISAFFVPPDVQYIGYIDLRTLAILFSLMTVMAGLRRQGFFDGLGRALLSRTHSTFQLTLVLVGLCFFGSMFITNDVSLLTFVPFTFVVLSRLGADVRRSLLVPVVCMQTIAANLGSMLTPIGNPQNLYLYGKSGMSIGGFVLLMLPYTLVSLLLLLAWAAMVCRKASAALSVDELVSSASRGDQKIILLYLVLFAVCLLSVIRVLPYGIAFAAVLVCVLFADPHTLRAVDYSLLLTFVAFSSSLAIWGAFRPFPAGCRSF
;
A
#
# COMPACT_ATOMS: atom_id res chain seq x y z
N MET A 1 21.13 -3.52 25.43
CA MET A 1 20.44 -2.22 25.46
C MET A 1 20.48 -1.47 24.14
N LYS A 2 21.61 -1.36 23.39
CA LYS A 2 21.68 -0.63 22.11
C LYS A 2 20.75 -1.22 21.03
N LEU A 3 20.72 -2.54 20.86
CA LEU A 3 19.86 -3.24 19.90
C LEU A 3 18.36 -3.02 20.19
N LEU A 4 17.96 -3.10 21.45
CA LEU A 4 16.57 -2.86 21.85
C LEU A 4 16.14 -1.40 21.59
N LYS A 5 17.01 -0.44 21.90
CA LYS A 5 16.77 0.99 21.61
C LYS A 5 16.64 1.25 20.10
N GLN A 6 17.49 0.60 19.31
CA GLN A 6 17.46 0.70 17.85
C GLN A 6 16.18 0.07 17.27
N PHE A 7 15.76 -1.09 17.79
CA PHE A 7 14.49 -1.72 17.41
C PHE A 7 13.29 -0.83 17.73
N ILE A 8 13.23 -0.27 18.95
CA ILE A 8 12.15 0.64 19.37
C ILE A 8 12.10 1.89 18.48
N GLN A 9 13.24 2.41 18.05
CA GLN A 9 13.30 3.59 17.17
C GLN A 9 12.92 3.27 15.72
N GLN A 10 13.22 2.07 15.23
CA GLN A 10 12.87 1.64 13.87
C GLN A 10 11.40 1.20 13.76
N GLU A 11 10.89 0.53 14.81
CA GLU A 11 9.55 -0.07 14.85
C GLU A 11 8.68 0.58 15.93
N THR A 12 8.58 1.90 15.89
CA THR A 12 7.88 2.68 16.92
C THR A 12 6.40 2.31 17.02
N VAL A 13 5.73 2.10 15.90
CA VAL A 13 4.29 1.77 15.85
C VAL A 13 4.05 0.36 16.41
N LEU A 14 4.86 -0.61 16.02
CA LEU A 14 4.80 -1.97 16.55
C LEU A 14 5.06 -1.97 18.06
N THR A 15 6.05 -1.22 18.51
CA THR A 15 6.39 -1.11 19.94
C THR A 15 5.23 -0.50 20.74
N ALA A 16 4.63 0.58 20.25
CA ALA A 16 3.47 1.19 20.88
C ALA A 16 2.27 0.23 20.92
N ALA A 17 1.98 -0.47 19.82
CA ALA A 17 0.91 -1.45 19.75
C ALA A 17 1.14 -2.63 20.70
N ALA A 18 2.37 -3.14 20.78
CA ALA A 18 2.74 -4.20 21.72
C ALA A 18 2.61 -3.78 23.18
N VAL A 19 3.03 -2.56 23.52
CA VAL A 19 2.85 -1.99 24.87
C VAL A 19 1.37 -1.87 25.22
N LEU A 20 0.53 -1.37 24.30
CA LEU A 20 -0.91 -1.29 24.50
C LEU A 20 -1.53 -2.67 24.68
N ALA A 21 -1.12 -3.67 23.89
CA ALA A 21 -1.59 -5.04 24.02
C ALA A 21 -1.20 -5.66 25.39
N VAL A 22 0.03 -5.41 25.86
CA VAL A 22 0.48 -5.87 27.19
C VAL A 22 -0.30 -5.17 28.31
N ILE A 23 -0.45 -3.85 28.24
CA ILE A 23 -1.26 -3.11 29.23
C ILE A 23 -2.69 -3.65 29.27
N SER A 24 -3.27 -3.89 28.12
CA SER A 24 -4.63 -4.39 28.02
C SER A 24 -4.78 -5.81 28.60
N ALA A 25 -3.77 -6.66 28.49
CA ALA A 25 -3.75 -8.01 29.08
C ALA A 25 -3.77 -8.00 30.64
N PHE A 26 -3.37 -6.90 31.28
CA PHE A 26 -3.53 -6.75 32.73
C PHE A 26 -4.98 -6.47 33.15
N PHE A 27 -5.77 -5.85 32.28
CA PHE A 27 -7.20 -5.57 32.56
C PHE A 27 -8.11 -6.73 32.21
N VAL A 28 -7.81 -7.45 31.12
CA VAL A 28 -8.52 -8.65 30.69
C VAL A 28 -7.50 -9.77 30.52
N PRO A 29 -7.45 -10.77 31.42
CA PRO A 29 -6.49 -11.86 31.32
C PRO A 29 -6.64 -12.62 29.99
N PRO A 30 -5.53 -13.00 29.35
CA PRO A 30 -5.58 -13.78 28.13
C PRO A 30 -6.30 -15.11 28.33
N ASP A 31 -7.36 -15.34 27.56
CA ASP A 31 -8.10 -16.58 27.50
C ASP A 31 -8.13 -17.15 26.08
N VAL A 32 -8.81 -18.28 25.89
CA VAL A 32 -8.94 -18.91 24.56
C VAL A 32 -9.68 -17.98 23.56
N GLN A 33 -10.48 -17.03 24.04
CA GLN A 33 -11.23 -16.08 23.22
C GLN A 33 -10.31 -15.04 22.56
N TYR A 34 -9.09 -14.83 23.10
CA TYR A 34 -8.08 -13.92 22.52
C TYR A 34 -7.74 -14.25 21.06
N ILE A 35 -7.72 -15.54 20.71
CA ILE A 35 -7.49 -15.98 19.33
C ILE A 35 -8.64 -15.51 18.42
N GLY A 36 -9.86 -15.47 18.94
CA GLY A 36 -11.04 -14.99 18.21
C GLY A 36 -11.05 -13.48 17.94
N TYR A 37 -10.23 -12.70 18.67
CA TYR A 37 -10.08 -11.27 18.44
C TYR A 37 -9.16 -10.94 17.26
N ILE A 38 -8.27 -11.87 16.90
CA ILE A 38 -7.35 -11.71 15.78
C ILE A 38 -8.13 -11.98 14.49
N ASP A 39 -8.21 -11.01 13.61
CA ASP A 39 -8.83 -11.16 12.29
C ASP A 39 -7.89 -11.92 11.34
N LEU A 40 -7.89 -13.26 11.46
CA LEU A 40 -7.06 -14.15 10.64
C LEU A 40 -7.33 -13.99 9.15
N ARG A 41 -8.57 -13.63 8.76
CA ARG A 41 -8.92 -13.39 7.37
C ARG A 41 -8.15 -12.18 6.83
N THR A 42 -8.22 -11.05 7.51
CA THR A 42 -7.51 -9.83 7.11
C THR A 42 -6.01 -10.07 7.07
N LEU A 43 -5.44 -10.72 8.08
CA LEU A 43 -4.01 -11.03 8.13
C LEU A 43 -3.55 -11.94 6.97
N ALA A 44 -4.31 -12.99 6.66
CA ALA A 44 -3.99 -13.90 5.56
C ALA A 44 -4.05 -13.19 4.20
N ILE A 45 -5.05 -12.35 3.98
CA ILE A 45 -5.19 -11.56 2.74
C ILE A 45 -4.07 -10.52 2.65
N LEU A 46 -3.76 -9.79 3.74
CA LEU A 46 -2.66 -8.83 3.78
C LEU A 46 -1.32 -9.50 3.45
N PHE A 47 -0.99 -10.58 4.13
CA PHE A 47 0.23 -11.34 3.86
C PHE A 47 0.32 -11.76 2.39
N SER A 48 -0.77 -12.30 1.83
CA SER A 48 -0.83 -12.76 0.45
C SER A 48 -0.62 -11.61 -0.54
N LEU A 49 -1.33 -10.49 -0.35
CA LEU A 49 -1.17 -9.30 -1.19
C LEU A 49 0.23 -8.71 -1.10
N MET A 50 0.78 -8.57 0.12
CA MET A 50 2.14 -8.04 0.33
C MET A 50 3.19 -8.94 -0.33
N THR A 51 3.05 -10.25 -0.22
CA THR A 51 3.96 -11.23 -0.86
C THR A 51 3.92 -11.10 -2.38
N VAL A 52 2.72 -11.06 -2.97
CA VAL A 52 2.54 -10.91 -4.43
C VAL A 52 3.12 -9.59 -4.92
N MET A 53 2.85 -8.47 -4.20
CA MET A 53 3.37 -7.16 -4.57
C MET A 53 4.89 -7.08 -4.44
N ALA A 54 5.48 -7.68 -3.39
CA ALA A 54 6.92 -7.77 -3.25
C ALA A 54 7.56 -8.54 -4.42
N GLY A 55 6.91 -9.61 -4.88
CA GLY A 55 7.35 -10.37 -6.06
C GLY A 55 7.31 -9.55 -7.34
N LEU A 56 6.19 -8.90 -7.65
CA LEU A 56 6.04 -8.01 -8.82
C LEU A 56 7.06 -6.87 -8.80
N ARG A 57 7.30 -6.26 -7.64
CA ARG A 57 8.31 -5.22 -7.46
C ARG A 57 9.72 -5.73 -7.75
N ARG A 58 10.10 -6.90 -7.21
CA ARG A 58 11.41 -7.52 -7.46
C ARG A 58 11.66 -7.84 -8.93
N GLN A 59 10.61 -8.21 -9.67
CA GLN A 59 10.67 -8.44 -11.11
C GLN A 59 10.68 -7.15 -11.94
N GLY A 60 10.68 -5.97 -11.32
CA GLY A 60 10.71 -4.68 -12.02
C GLY A 60 9.44 -4.36 -12.82
N PHE A 61 8.31 -5.02 -12.50
CA PHE A 61 7.04 -4.81 -13.19
C PHE A 61 6.60 -3.33 -13.14
N PHE A 62 6.66 -2.73 -11.96
CA PHE A 62 6.24 -1.33 -11.76
C PHE A 62 7.22 -0.33 -12.39
N ASP A 63 8.51 -0.66 -12.41
CA ASP A 63 9.50 0.16 -13.10
C ASP A 63 9.28 0.16 -14.62
N GLY A 64 8.89 -0.99 -15.17
CA GLY A 64 8.50 -1.13 -16.58
C GLY A 64 7.28 -0.29 -16.92
N LEU A 65 6.24 -0.35 -16.08
CA LEU A 65 5.02 0.45 -16.22
C LEU A 65 5.32 1.95 -16.17
N GLY A 66 6.10 2.37 -15.17
CA GLY A 66 6.50 3.78 -15.00
C GLY A 66 7.23 4.32 -16.22
N ARG A 67 8.21 3.57 -16.76
CA ARG A 67 8.93 3.96 -17.99
C ARG A 67 8.01 4.05 -19.21
N ALA A 68 7.13 3.08 -19.40
CA ALA A 68 6.17 3.10 -20.52
C ALA A 68 5.27 4.34 -20.51
N LEU A 69 4.90 4.82 -19.33
CA LEU A 69 4.11 6.04 -19.19
C LEU A 69 4.96 7.31 -19.38
N LEU A 70 6.18 7.32 -18.85
CA LEU A 70 7.09 8.47 -18.99
C LEU A 70 7.57 8.69 -20.41
N SER A 71 7.72 7.65 -21.22
CA SER A 71 8.12 7.78 -22.63
C SER A 71 7.18 8.63 -23.50
N ARG A 72 5.99 8.95 -22.96
CA ARG A 72 4.98 9.79 -23.63
C ARG A 72 4.89 11.21 -23.08
N THR A 73 5.80 11.60 -22.18
CA THR A 73 5.78 12.94 -21.55
C THR A 73 6.71 13.91 -22.28
N HIS A 74 6.25 15.14 -22.53
CA HIS A 74 7.01 16.17 -23.25
C HIS A 74 7.17 17.48 -22.46
N SER A 75 6.60 17.54 -21.25
CA SER A 75 6.68 18.73 -20.38
C SER A 75 6.82 18.36 -18.92
N THR A 76 7.36 19.29 -18.10
CA THR A 76 7.48 19.12 -16.64
C THR A 76 6.12 18.90 -15.96
N PHE A 77 5.05 19.49 -16.49
CA PHE A 77 3.70 19.28 -16.00
C PHE A 77 3.22 17.84 -16.24
N GLN A 78 3.36 17.34 -17.48
CA GLN A 78 3.00 15.95 -17.81
C GLN A 78 3.83 14.95 -17.00
N LEU A 79 5.13 15.21 -16.84
CA LEU A 79 6.01 14.40 -16.00
C LEU A 79 5.50 14.34 -14.56
N THR A 80 5.19 15.48 -13.96
CA THR A 80 4.63 15.55 -12.59
C THR A 80 3.31 14.80 -12.49
N LEU A 81 2.40 14.98 -13.46
CA LEU A 81 1.13 14.26 -13.49
C LEU A 81 1.30 12.75 -13.56
N VAL A 82 2.25 12.27 -14.40
CA VAL A 82 2.53 10.83 -14.50
C VAL A 82 3.10 10.30 -13.19
N LEU A 83 4.09 10.98 -12.60
CA LEU A 83 4.73 10.54 -11.35
C LEU A 83 3.75 10.53 -10.16
N VAL A 84 2.93 11.56 -10.03
CA VAL A 84 1.89 11.66 -8.99
C VAL A 84 0.75 10.68 -9.28
N GLY A 85 0.33 10.56 -10.54
CA GLY A 85 -0.71 9.64 -10.99
C GLY A 85 -0.33 8.16 -10.75
N LEU A 86 0.94 7.78 -10.96
CA LEU A 86 1.44 6.44 -10.64
C LEU A 86 1.24 6.10 -9.16
N CYS A 87 1.52 7.07 -8.26
CA CYS A 87 1.26 6.88 -6.83
C CYS A 87 -0.24 6.85 -6.52
N PHE A 88 -1.03 7.75 -7.11
CA PHE A 88 -2.47 7.85 -6.85
C PHE A 88 -3.23 6.60 -7.31
N PHE A 89 -3.11 6.25 -8.59
CA PHE A 89 -3.81 5.10 -9.16
C PHE A 89 -3.15 3.78 -8.77
N GLY A 90 -1.81 3.75 -8.68
CA GLY A 90 -1.08 2.56 -8.23
C GLY A 90 -1.49 2.13 -6.83
N SER A 91 -1.61 3.06 -5.89
CA SER A 91 -1.98 2.77 -4.50
C SER A 91 -3.38 2.17 -4.34
N MET A 92 -4.26 2.31 -5.32
CA MET A 92 -5.58 1.64 -5.31
C MET A 92 -5.46 0.12 -5.41
N PHE A 93 -4.36 -0.39 -5.97
CA PHE A 93 -4.16 -1.81 -6.26
C PHE A 93 -3.01 -2.44 -5.47
N ILE A 94 -1.94 -1.67 -5.20
CA ILE A 94 -0.69 -2.18 -4.64
C ILE A 94 -0.38 -1.72 -3.22
N THR A 95 -1.29 -1.11 -2.54
CA THR A 95 -1.16 -0.38 -1.27
C THR A 95 -0.37 0.93 -1.36
N ASN A 96 -0.67 1.86 -0.47
CA ASN A 96 0.00 3.16 -0.41
C ASN A 96 1.52 3.02 -0.16
N ASP A 97 1.92 2.15 0.78
CA ASP A 97 3.32 1.98 1.17
C ASP A 97 4.17 1.38 0.04
N VAL A 98 3.66 0.32 -0.61
CA VAL A 98 4.35 -0.30 -1.77
C VAL A 98 4.41 0.67 -2.94
N SER A 99 3.36 1.47 -3.16
CA SER A 99 3.35 2.51 -4.20
C SER A 99 4.46 3.54 -3.95
N LEU A 100 4.59 4.05 -2.72
CA LEU A 100 5.65 4.99 -2.34
C LEU A 100 7.05 4.38 -2.46
N LEU A 101 7.26 3.19 -1.90
CA LEU A 101 8.54 2.48 -1.96
C LEU A 101 9.01 2.18 -3.39
N THR A 102 8.07 2.13 -4.34
CA THR A 102 8.36 1.87 -5.75
C THR A 102 8.58 3.15 -6.54
N PHE A 103 7.62 4.07 -6.47
CA PHE A 103 7.60 5.21 -7.39
C PHE A 103 8.37 6.44 -6.87
N VAL A 104 8.61 6.60 -5.57
CA VAL A 104 9.41 7.72 -5.06
C VAL A 104 10.90 7.55 -5.43
N PRO A 105 11.57 6.40 -5.22
CA PRO A 105 12.94 6.19 -5.73
C PRO A 105 13.04 6.36 -7.24
N PHE A 106 12.02 5.88 -7.98
CA PHE A 106 11.95 6.10 -9.43
C PHE A 106 11.88 7.58 -9.80
N THR A 107 11.12 8.39 -9.05
CA THR A 107 11.08 9.85 -9.21
C THR A 107 12.44 10.49 -9.00
N PHE A 108 13.21 10.07 -7.99
CA PHE A 108 14.57 10.55 -7.77
C PHE A 108 15.46 10.30 -8.99
N VAL A 109 15.41 9.10 -9.57
CA VAL A 109 16.18 8.74 -10.76
C VAL A 109 15.78 9.61 -11.95
N VAL A 110 14.49 9.78 -12.21
CA VAL A 110 13.96 10.58 -13.32
C VAL A 110 14.35 12.05 -13.18
N LEU A 111 14.08 12.63 -12.00
CA LEU A 111 14.39 14.06 -11.76
C LEU A 111 15.89 14.33 -11.69
N SER A 112 16.74 13.35 -11.37
CA SER A 112 18.19 13.51 -11.39
C SER A 112 18.77 13.74 -12.79
N ARG A 113 18.05 13.37 -13.83
CA ARG A 113 18.43 13.58 -15.25
C ARG A 113 18.02 14.93 -15.79
N LEU A 114 17.21 15.69 -15.04
CA LEU A 114 16.84 17.04 -15.40
C LEU A 114 17.90 18.04 -14.95
N GLY A 115 17.91 19.24 -15.55
CA GLY A 115 18.78 20.32 -15.13
C GLY A 115 18.64 20.63 -13.62
N ALA A 116 19.74 21.09 -13.01
CA ALA A 116 19.83 21.26 -11.55
C ALA A 116 18.72 22.16 -10.98
N ASP A 117 18.35 23.22 -11.70
CA ASP A 117 17.33 24.17 -11.25
C ASP A 117 15.91 23.56 -11.28
N VAL A 118 15.58 22.82 -12.36
CA VAL A 118 14.31 22.10 -12.48
C VAL A 118 14.19 21.04 -11.39
N ARG A 119 15.26 20.28 -11.16
CA ARG A 119 15.31 19.29 -10.09
C ARG A 119 15.08 19.90 -8.72
N ARG A 120 15.77 21.01 -8.39
CA ARG A 120 15.62 21.68 -7.09
C ARG A 120 14.19 22.20 -6.87
N SER A 121 13.55 22.70 -7.91
CA SER A 121 12.20 23.25 -7.81
C SER A 121 11.11 22.18 -7.74
N LEU A 122 11.30 21.01 -8.36
CA LEU A 122 10.27 19.98 -8.46
C LEU A 122 10.41 18.83 -7.46
N LEU A 123 11.63 18.51 -6.99
CA LEU A 123 11.87 17.29 -6.21
C LEU A 123 10.99 17.22 -4.94
N VAL A 124 11.08 18.23 -4.09
CA VAL A 124 10.32 18.24 -2.83
C VAL A 124 8.81 18.32 -3.08
N PRO A 125 8.29 19.25 -3.91
CA PRO A 125 6.86 19.29 -4.19
C PRO A 125 6.32 17.98 -4.80
N VAL A 126 7.02 17.35 -5.75
CA VAL A 126 6.57 16.11 -6.39
C VAL A 126 6.54 14.96 -5.38
N VAL A 127 7.58 14.80 -4.55
CA VAL A 127 7.60 13.75 -3.52
C VAL A 127 6.50 13.95 -2.48
N CYS A 128 6.26 15.20 -2.05
CA CYS A 128 5.13 15.51 -1.17
C CYS A 128 3.79 15.19 -1.83
N MET A 129 3.60 15.57 -3.10
CA MET A 129 2.38 15.23 -3.85
C MET A 129 2.23 13.71 -4.01
N GLN A 130 3.29 12.96 -4.27
CA GLN A 130 3.24 11.50 -4.35
C GLN A 130 2.83 10.86 -3.03
N THR A 131 3.36 11.35 -1.91
CA THR A 131 3.01 10.85 -0.58
C THR A 131 1.52 11.07 -0.28
N ILE A 132 1.01 12.24 -0.56
CA ILE A 132 -0.40 12.57 -0.40
C ILE A 132 -1.25 11.76 -1.40
N ALA A 133 -0.82 11.67 -2.66
CA ALA A 133 -1.50 10.92 -3.71
C ALA A 133 -1.66 9.43 -3.38
N ALA A 134 -0.60 8.80 -2.87
CA ALA A 134 -0.65 7.40 -2.47
C ALA A 134 -1.66 7.15 -1.34
N ASN A 135 -1.68 8.03 -0.34
CA ASN A 135 -2.63 7.91 0.78
C ASN A 135 -4.08 8.18 0.35
N LEU A 136 -4.31 9.24 -0.43
CA LEU A 136 -5.66 9.62 -0.87
C LEU A 136 -6.20 8.70 -1.97
N GLY A 137 -5.34 8.21 -2.87
CA GLY A 137 -5.73 7.21 -3.88
C GLY A 137 -6.10 5.88 -3.26
N SER A 138 -5.31 5.40 -2.30
CA SER A 138 -5.50 4.10 -1.65
C SER A 138 -6.83 3.98 -0.92
N MET A 139 -7.47 5.08 -0.54
CA MET A 139 -8.75 5.02 0.17
C MET A 139 -9.92 4.53 -0.69
N LEU A 140 -9.80 4.55 -2.04
CA LEU A 140 -10.89 4.16 -2.94
C LEU A 140 -11.23 2.68 -2.84
N THR A 141 -10.24 1.82 -2.60
CA THR A 141 -10.42 0.37 -2.64
C THR A 141 -10.11 -0.29 -1.29
N PRO A 142 -10.73 -1.44 -0.99
CA PRO A 142 -10.40 -2.18 0.22
C PRO A 142 -8.95 -2.65 0.30
N ILE A 143 -8.29 -2.86 -0.85
CA ILE A 143 -6.90 -3.36 -0.92
C ILE A 143 -5.85 -2.24 -0.91
N GLY A 144 -6.28 -0.98 -1.07
CA GLY A 144 -5.37 0.16 -1.16
C GLY A 144 -4.58 0.42 0.14
N ASN A 145 -5.12 0.04 1.28
CA ASN A 145 -4.39 0.04 2.56
C ASN A 145 -4.98 -0.97 3.55
N PRO A 146 -4.16 -1.41 4.54
CA PRO A 146 -4.59 -2.41 5.51
C PRO A 146 -5.81 -1.99 6.34
N GLN A 147 -5.93 -0.69 6.65
CA GLN A 147 -7.04 -0.15 7.42
C GLN A 147 -8.37 -0.30 6.67
N ASN A 148 -8.37 -0.01 5.38
CA ASN A 148 -9.55 -0.19 4.53
C ASN A 148 -9.96 -1.64 4.43
N LEU A 149 -9.00 -2.56 4.31
CA LEU A 149 -9.29 -3.99 4.24
C LEU A 149 -9.95 -4.47 5.55
N TYR A 150 -9.44 -4.02 6.69
CA TYR A 150 -10.03 -4.32 7.99
C TYR A 150 -11.46 -3.76 8.12
N LEU A 151 -11.66 -2.47 7.82
CA LEU A 151 -12.96 -1.82 7.87
C LEU A 151 -13.97 -2.47 6.92
N TYR A 152 -13.55 -2.78 5.69
CA TYR A 152 -14.35 -3.52 4.72
C TYR A 152 -14.74 -4.91 5.24
N GLY A 153 -13.80 -5.60 5.89
CA GLY A 153 -14.04 -6.90 6.52
C GLY A 153 -15.12 -6.84 7.58
N LYS A 154 -15.13 -5.80 8.43
CA LYS A 154 -16.06 -5.60 9.53
C LYS A 154 -17.41 -4.98 9.13
N SER A 155 -17.43 -4.13 8.10
CA SER A 155 -18.63 -3.39 7.70
C SER A 155 -19.74 -4.26 7.09
N GLY A 156 -19.40 -5.45 6.57
CA GLY A 156 -20.36 -6.29 5.84
C GLY A 156 -20.79 -5.74 4.48
N MET A 157 -20.28 -4.57 4.06
CA MET A 157 -20.61 -3.91 2.79
C MET A 157 -20.16 -4.75 1.59
N SER A 158 -20.82 -4.57 0.46
CA SER A 158 -20.30 -5.03 -0.84
C SER A 158 -19.14 -4.16 -1.29
N ILE A 159 -18.25 -4.70 -2.15
CA ILE A 159 -17.14 -3.92 -2.70
C ILE A 159 -17.63 -2.69 -3.49
N GLY A 160 -18.72 -2.83 -4.23
CA GLY A 160 -19.35 -1.71 -4.95
C GLY A 160 -19.85 -0.62 -4.01
N GLY A 161 -20.48 -1.00 -2.90
CA GLY A 161 -20.93 -0.05 -1.87
C GLY A 161 -19.76 0.68 -1.22
N PHE A 162 -18.66 -0.02 -0.91
CA PHE A 162 -17.45 0.60 -0.37
C PHE A 162 -16.83 1.61 -1.36
N VAL A 163 -16.66 1.21 -2.63
CA VAL A 163 -16.10 2.10 -3.66
C VAL A 163 -16.99 3.31 -3.89
N LEU A 164 -18.31 3.15 -3.97
CA LEU A 164 -19.25 4.27 -4.13
C LEU A 164 -19.20 5.24 -2.95
N LEU A 165 -19.04 4.74 -1.73
CA LEU A 165 -18.90 5.56 -0.53
C LEU A 165 -17.61 6.40 -0.57
N MET A 166 -16.49 5.81 -1.01
CA MET A 166 -15.19 6.48 -1.04
C MET A 166 -14.94 7.33 -2.29
N LEU A 167 -15.70 7.09 -3.35
CA LEU A 167 -15.52 7.74 -4.66
C LEU A 167 -15.55 9.29 -4.59
N PRO A 168 -16.52 9.96 -3.94
CA PRO A 168 -16.57 11.42 -3.92
C PRO A 168 -15.33 12.03 -3.23
N TYR A 169 -14.86 11.42 -2.13
CA TYR A 169 -13.66 11.89 -1.43
C TYR A 169 -12.40 11.71 -2.29
N THR A 170 -12.30 10.59 -2.99
CA THR A 170 -11.17 10.30 -3.90
C THR A 170 -11.16 11.24 -5.09
N LEU A 171 -12.33 11.57 -5.68
CA LEU A 171 -12.42 12.51 -6.79
C LEU A 171 -12.04 13.94 -6.36
N VAL A 172 -12.54 14.41 -5.21
CA VAL A 172 -12.16 15.72 -4.66
C VAL A 172 -10.65 15.79 -4.42
N SER A 173 -10.08 14.74 -3.84
CA SER A 173 -8.64 14.62 -3.60
C SER A 173 -7.83 14.66 -4.89
N LEU A 174 -8.29 13.97 -5.94
CA LEU A 174 -7.66 14.01 -7.25
C LEU A 174 -7.67 15.42 -7.84
N LEU A 175 -8.82 16.09 -7.81
CA LEU A 175 -8.95 17.47 -8.32
C LEU A 175 -8.02 18.46 -7.59
N LEU A 176 -7.93 18.35 -6.26
CA LEU A 176 -7.01 19.17 -5.46
C LEU A 176 -5.54 18.90 -5.80
N LEU A 177 -5.16 17.64 -6.01
CA LEU A 177 -3.80 17.28 -6.44
C LEU A 177 -3.48 17.80 -7.83
N LEU A 178 -4.41 17.70 -8.78
CA LEU A 178 -4.24 18.25 -10.12
C LEU A 178 -4.08 19.77 -10.09
N ALA A 179 -4.89 20.49 -9.29
CA ALA A 179 -4.78 21.92 -9.10
C ALA A 179 -3.42 22.30 -8.49
N TRP A 180 -2.95 21.55 -7.48
CA TRP A 180 -1.64 21.78 -6.88
C TRP A 180 -0.51 21.53 -7.87
N ALA A 181 -0.53 20.41 -8.62
CA ALA A 181 0.45 20.14 -9.67
C ALA A 181 0.50 21.26 -10.72
N ALA A 182 -0.66 21.76 -11.15
CA ALA A 182 -0.73 22.88 -12.09
C ALA A 182 -0.10 24.16 -11.52
N MET A 183 -0.31 24.47 -10.24
CA MET A 183 0.28 25.64 -9.58
C MET A 183 1.81 25.53 -9.47
N VAL A 184 2.33 24.36 -9.10
CA VAL A 184 3.77 24.14 -8.96
C VAL A 184 4.47 24.18 -10.32
N CYS A 185 3.91 23.53 -11.34
CA CYS A 185 4.54 23.43 -12.65
C CYS A 185 4.48 24.74 -13.46
N ARG A 186 3.55 25.66 -13.16
CA ARG A 186 3.57 27.00 -13.80
C ARG A 186 4.88 27.76 -13.60
N LYS A 187 5.58 27.50 -12.48
CA LYS A 187 6.85 28.16 -12.15
C LYS A 187 8.07 27.40 -12.70
N ALA A 188 7.91 26.17 -13.14
CA ALA A 188 8.99 25.27 -13.55
C ALA A 188 8.82 24.75 -14.98
N SER A 189 8.23 25.55 -15.89
CA SER A 189 7.99 25.15 -17.29
C SER A 189 9.32 25.01 -18.04
N ALA A 190 9.70 23.77 -18.36
CA ALA A 190 10.79 23.44 -19.27
C ALA A 190 10.30 22.38 -20.27
N ALA A 191 10.73 22.50 -21.53
CA ALA A 191 10.57 21.42 -22.51
C ALA A 191 11.54 20.30 -22.14
N LEU A 192 11.06 19.05 -22.14
CA LEU A 192 11.84 17.88 -21.79
C LEU A 192 12.22 17.11 -23.07
N SER A 193 13.48 16.77 -23.23
CA SER A 193 13.93 15.75 -24.17
C SER A 193 13.82 14.38 -23.49
N VAL A 194 12.84 13.58 -23.90
CA VAL A 194 12.46 12.34 -23.24
C VAL A 194 13.43 11.18 -23.50
N ASP A 195 14.20 11.23 -24.58
CA ASP A 195 15.08 10.13 -25.00
C ASP A 195 16.18 9.79 -23.98
N GLU A 196 16.55 10.72 -23.12
CA GLU A 196 17.52 10.50 -22.05
C GLU A 196 16.92 9.88 -20.77
N LEU A 197 15.58 9.90 -20.63
CA LEU A 197 14.91 9.46 -19.39
C LEU A 197 14.71 7.95 -19.32
N VAL A 198 14.74 7.25 -20.46
CA VAL A 198 14.44 5.82 -20.57
C VAL A 198 15.71 4.99 -20.64
N SER A 199 16.42 4.82 -19.53
CA SER A 199 17.56 3.89 -19.45
C SER A 199 17.09 2.45 -19.22
N SER A 200 17.80 1.52 -19.86
CA SER A 200 17.58 0.07 -19.80
C SER A 200 17.55 -0.47 -18.37
N ALA A 201 16.39 -0.86 -17.86
CA ALA A 201 16.31 -1.72 -16.70
C ALA A 201 16.19 -3.17 -17.15
N SER A 202 16.79 -4.07 -16.37
CA SER A 202 16.61 -5.51 -16.51
C SER A 202 15.13 -5.85 -16.55
N ARG A 203 14.66 -6.47 -17.63
CA ARG A 203 13.34 -7.09 -17.68
C ARG A 203 13.39 -8.32 -16.77
N GLY A 204 12.50 -8.37 -15.78
CA GLY A 204 12.28 -9.57 -15.00
C GLY A 204 11.79 -10.74 -15.87
N ASP A 205 11.80 -11.94 -15.30
CA ASP A 205 11.28 -13.12 -15.99
C ASP A 205 9.76 -12.98 -16.20
N GLN A 206 9.34 -12.94 -17.47
CA GLN A 206 7.94 -12.79 -17.85
C GLN A 206 7.05 -13.90 -17.28
N LYS A 207 7.57 -15.12 -17.12
CA LYS A 207 6.83 -16.25 -16.54
C LYS A 207 6.56 -16.02 -15.05
N ILE A 208 7.55 -15.49 -14.34
CA ILE A 208 7.39 -15.16 -12.92
C ILE A 208 6.45 -13.97 -12.74
N ILE A 209 6.53 -12.96 -13.60
CA ILE A 209 5.58 -11.83 -13.59
C ILE A 209 4.15 -12.33 -13.81
N LEU A 210 3.94 -13.20 -14.81
CA LEU A 210 2.62 -13.78 -15.08
C LEU A 210 2.09 -14.58 -13.89
N LEU A 211 2.95 -15.39 -13.25
CA LEU A 211 2.60 -16.13 -12.03
C LEU A 211 2.10 -15.17 -10.95
N TYR A 212 2.83 -14.10 -10.67
CA TYR A 212 2.42 -13.11 -9.66
C TYR A 212 1.13 -12.38 -10.03
N LEU A 213 0.90 -12.08 -11.32
CA LEU A 213 -0.37 -11.48 -11.76
C LEU A 213 -1.55 -12.43 -11.57
N VAL A 214 -1.37 -13.73 -11.82
CA VAL A 214 -2.39 -14.75 -11.54
C VAL A 214 -2.65 -14.86 -10.05
N LEU A 215 -1.61 -14.90 -9.22
CA LEU A 215 -1.74 -14.93 -7.76
C LEU A 215 -2.41 -13.64 -7.23
N PHE A 216 -2.15 -12.49 -7.86
CA PHE A 216 -2.86 -11.25 -7.55
C PHE A 216 -4.36 -11.37 -7.81
N ALA A 217 -4.75 -11.91 -8.98
CA ALA A 217 -6.16 -12.15 -9.29
C ALA A 217 -6.82 -13.10 -8.27
N VAL A 218 -6.11 -14.15 -7.83
CA VAL A 218 -6.58 -15.07 -6.77
C VAL A 218 -6.80 -14.32 -5.46
N CYS A 219 -5.88 -13.42 -5.07
CA CYS A 219 -6.05 -12.58 -3.88
C CYS A 219 -7.27 -11.65 -4.01
N LEU A 220 -7.49 -11.03 -5.18
CA LEU A 220 -8.67 -10.20 -5.43
C LEU A 220 -9.98 -10.97 -5.28
N LEU A 221 -10.05 -12.21 -5.81
CA LEU A 221 -11.21 -13.08 -5.63
C LEU A 221 -11.48 -13.38 -4.15
N SER A 222 -10.44 -13.46 -3.33
CA SER A 222 -10.59 -13.62 -1.88
C SER A 222 -11.07 -12.34 -1.19
N VAL A 223 -10.59 -11.16 -1.62
CA VAL A 223 -11.07 -9.87 -1.11
C VAL A 223 -12.55 -9.70 -1.36
N ILE A 224 -13.04 -9.97 -2.58
CA ILE A 224 -14.47 -9.88 -2.95
C ILE A 224 -15.32 -11.04 -2.40
N ARG A 225 -14.74 -11.92 -1.56
CA ARG A 225 -15.42 -13.04 -0.87
C ARG A 225 -15.91 -14.16 -1.79
N VAL A 226 -15.43 -14.25 -3.03
CA VAL A 226 -15.71 -15.36 -3.94
C VAL A 226 -14.89 -16.59 -3.57
N LEU A 227 -13.62 -16.39 -3.19
CA LEU A 227 -12.70 -17.45 -2.82
C LEU A 227 -12.42 -17.43 -1.30
N PRO A 228 -12.44 -18.58 -0.59
CA PRO A 228 -12.01 -18.65 0.80
C PRO A 228 -10.56 -18.15 0.97
N TYR A 229 -10.33 -17.31 1.97
CA TYR A 229 -9.02 -16.70 2.22
C TYR A 229 -7.91 -17.72 2.47
N GLY A 230 -8.24 -18.87 3.08
CA GLY A 230 -7.28 -19.95 3.32
C GLY A 230 -6.74 -20.57 2.03
N ILE A 231 -7.58 -20.71 0.99
CA ILE A 231 -7.16 -21.21 -0.33
C ILE A 231 -6.22 -20.21 -1.00
N ALA A 232 -6.56 -18.92 -0.99
CA ALA A 232 -5.71 -17.87 -1.55
C ALA A 232 -4.35 -17.80 -0.83
N PHE A 233 -4.35 -17.84 0.51
CA PHE A 233 -3.15 -17.86 1.33
C PHE A 233 -2.27 -19.09 1.02
N ALA A 234 -2.84 -20.30 0.98
CA ALA A 234 -2.12 -21.51 0.68
C ALA A 234 -1.55 -21.49 -0.75
N ALA A 235 -2.33 -21.03 -1.73
CA ALA A 235 -1.87 -20.91 -3.11
C ALA A 235 -0.67 -19.97 -3.24
N VAL A 236 -0.75 -18.77 -2.63
CA VAL A 236 0.35 -17.79 -2.64
C VAL A 236 1.57 -18.36 -1.93
N LEU A 237 1.41 -18.94 -0.74
CA LEU A 237 2.52 -19.48 0.04
C LEU A 237 3.23 -20.62 -0.71
N VAL A 238 2.48 -21.58 -1.24
CA VAL A 238 3.05 -22.73 -1.97
C VAL A 238 3.74 -22.25 -3.25
N CYS A 239 3.06 -21.46 -4.09
CA CYS A 239 3.67 -21.00 -5.34
C CYS A 239 4.94 -20.18 -5.11
N VAL A 240 4.95 -19.29 -4.11
CA VAL A 240 6.12 -18.45 -3.82
C VAL A 240 7.26 -19.23 -3.21
N LEU A 241 6.99 -20.24 -2.35
CA LEU A 241 8.02 -21.12 -1.79
C LEU A 241 8.76 -21.89 -2.89
N PHE A 242 8.05 -22.32 -3.95
CA PHE A 242 8.67 -23.08 -5.05
C PHE A 242 9.28 -22.17 -6.13
N ALA A 243 8.66 -21.04 -6.45
CA ALA A 243 9.09 -20.18 -7.55
C ALA A 243 10.14 -19.12 -7.12
N ASP A 244 9.96 -18.48 -5.97
CA ASP A 244 10.80 -17.38 -5.49
C ASP A 244 10.74 -17.20 -3.96
N PRO A 245 11.36 -18.10 -3.18
CA PRO A 245 11.30 -18.08 -1.72
C PRO A 245 11.91 -16.81 -1.10
N HIS A 246 12.80 -16.14 -1.84
CA HIS A 246 13.40 -14.90 -1.35
C HIS A 246 12.39 -13.73 -1.24
N THR A 247 11.28 -13.79 -1.96
CA THR A 247 10.22 -12.78 -1.88
C THR A 247 9.57 -12.74 -0.49
N LEU A 248 9.50 -13.87 0.22
CA LEU A 248 8.97 -13.91 1.58
C LEU A 248 9.77 -13.03 2.56
N ARG A 249 11.06 -12.82 2.32
CA ARG A 249 11.89 -11.92 3.16
C ARG A 249 11.57 -10.44 2.94
N ALA A 250 10.92 -10.09 1.85
CA ALA A 250 10.54 -8.71 1.51
C ALA A 250 9.13 -8.33 2.02
N VAL A 251 8.44 -9.27 2.68
CA VAL A 251 7.14 -9.01 3.33
C VAL A 251 7.39 -8.20 4.61
N ASP A 252 6.55 -7.19 4.84
CA ASP A 252 6.59 -6.39 6.06
C ASP A 252 5.89 -7.12 7.22
N TYR A 253 6.66 -7.95 7.92
CA TYR A 253 6.18 -8.67 9.10
C TYR A 253 5.89 -7.75 10.28
N SER A 254 6.54 -6.56 10.35
CA SER A 254 6.30 -5.56 11.40
C SER A 254 4.86 -5.05 11.31
N LEU A 255 4.39 -4.75 10.11
CA LEU A 255 3.02 -4.34 9.85
C LEU A 255 2.01 -5.43 10.27
N LEU A 256 2.26 -6.70 9.91
CA LEU A 256 1.39 -7.81 10.30
C LEU A 256 1.31 -7.99 11.82
N LEU A 257 2.46 -7.93 12.51
CA LEU A 257 2.53 -8.00 13.97
C LEU A 257 1.83 -6.81 14.64
N THR A 258 1.95 -5.62 14.05
CA THR A 258 1.23 -4.41 14.50
C THR A 258 -0.29 -4.63 14.44
N PHE A 259 -0.80 -5.23 13.36
CA PHE A 259 -2.21 -5.57 13.25
C PHE A 259 -2.67 -6.59 14.30
N VAL A 260 -1.87 -7.60 14.58
CA VAL A 260 -2.15 -8.58 15.67
C VAL A 260 -2.24 -7.86 17.00
N ALA A 261 -1.27 -7.02 17.32
CA ALA A 261 -1.21 -6.28 18.59
C ALA A 261 -2.41 -5.31 18.74
N PHE A 262 -2.74 -4.56 17.69
CA PHE A 262 -3.93 -3.69 17.70
C PHE A 262 -5.24 -4.45 17.82
N SER A 263 -5.41 -5.55 17.08
CA SER A 263 -6.62 -6.38 17.18
C SER A 263 -6.84 -6.88 18.59
N SER A 264 -5.77 -7.33 19.25
CA SER A 264 -5.80 -7.77 20.65
C SER A 264 -6.18 -6.63 21.59
N SER A 265 -5.60 -5.42 21.42
CA SER A 265 -5.90 -4.29 22.29
C SER A 265 -7.31 -3.74 22.11
N LEU A 266 -7.81 -3.63 20.88
CA LEU A 266 -9.16 -3.11 20.58
C LEU A 266 -10.28 -3.99 21.12
N ALA A 267 -10.10 -5.30 21.12
CA ALA A 267 -11.08 -6.24 21.65
C ALA A 267 -11.35 -6.05 23.15
N ILE A 268 -10.30 -5.68 23.88
CA ILE A 268 -10.39 -5.38 25.31
C ILE A 268 -11.18 -4.11 25.58
N TRP A 269 -10.95 -3.06 24.76
CA TRP A 269 -11.75 -1.84 24.84
C TRP A 269 -13.23 -2.10 24.50
N GLY A 270 -13.51 -3.01 23.55
CA GLY A 270 -14.87 -3.47 23.25
C GLY A 270 -15.56 -4.22 24.40
N ALA A 271 -14.80 -4.95 25.22
CA ALA A 271 -15.31 -5.62 26.41
C ALA A 271 -15.64 -4.65 27.55
N PHE A 272 -14.93 -3.51 27.67
CA PHE A 272 -15.17 -2.48 28.69
C PHE A 272 -16.35 -1.54 28.38
N ARG A 273 -16.74 -1.39 27.13
CA ARG A 273 -17.95 -0.64 26.72
C ARG A 273 -18.80 -1.56 25.86
N PRO A 274 -19.88 -2.13 26.38
CA PRO A 274 -20.92 -2.68 25.51
C PRO A 274 -21.41 -1.50 24.66
N PHE A 275 -21.05 -1.49 23.38
CA PHE A 275 -21.61 -0.54 22.41
C PHE A 275 -23.14 -0.60 22.56
N PRO A 276 -23.85 0.55 22.75
CA PRO A 276 -25.28 0.54 22.83
C PRO A 276 -25.84 -0.20 21.63
N ALA A 277 -26.82 -1.08 21.88
CA ALA A 277 -27.38 -2.05 20.94
C ALA A 277 -27.95 -1.43 19.63
N GLY A 278 -28.00 -0.10 19.52
CA GLY A 278 -28.42 0.66 18.34
C GLY A 278 -27.41 0.76 17.19
N CYS A 279 -26.15 0.39 17.38
CA CYS A 279 -25.14 0.43 16.30
C CYS A 279 -24.93 -0.90 15.55
N ARG A 280 -25.80 -1.89 15.77
CA ARG A 280 -25.72 -3.19 15.06
C ARG A 280 -26.42 -3.21 13.69
N SER A 281 -26.98 -2.07 13.26
CA SER A 281 -27.70 -1.95 11.99
C SER A 281 -27.12 -0.79 11.17
N PHE A 282 -25.88 -0.96 10.67
CA PHE A 282 -25.36 -0.26 9.50
C PHE A 282 -24.48 -1.22 8.69
#